data_6e373adb3d1549ef19db7d1cf17e5fa6
#
_entry.id   6e373adb3d1549ef19db7d1cf17e5fa6
#
_cell.length_a   1.000
_cell.length_b   1.000
_cell.length_c   1.000
_cell.angle_alpha   90.00
_cell.angle_beta   90.00
_cell.angle_gamma   90.00
#
_symmetry.space_group_name_H-M   'P 1'
#
loop_
_entity.id
_entity.type
_entity.pdbx_description
1 polymer ?
#
loop_
_entity_poly.entity_id
_entity_poly.type
_entity_poly.pdbx_seq_one_letter_code
_entity_poly.pdbx_strand_id
1 'polypeptide(L)'
;MIKKQYLGRATIALASTLVLAACGSSKKAESGNQGSSKEVLFATVGTTAPFSYEKGGQLTGYDIEVAKAVFKGSDDYKVSFKKTEWSSIFTGLDSGKYQMGGNNISFTKERSAKYLFSYPIGSTPSVLVVPKDSDIKSFDDIQGHTTQVVQGTTSVAQLEDFNKKHSDNPVTLKFTNENITQMLTNLSEGKADFKIFDAPTVNAIIKNQGLDNLKTIELTSTEQPFIYFIFSQDQEKLQSFVNKRIKELTADGTLSKFAKEHLGGDYVPSDKELKLPTAN
;
A
#
# COMPACT_ATOMS: atom_id res chain seq x y z
N MET A 1 1.58 23.55 -70.58
CA MET A 1 2.29 22.61 -71.47
C MET A 1 2.25 21.25 -70.83
N ILE A 2 1.30 20.33 -71.14
CA ILE A 2 1.29 19.37 -72.25
C ILE A 2 2.53 18.46 -72.17
N LYS A 3 2.34 17.20 -71.81
CA LYS A 3 2.06 15.95 -72.51
C LYS A 3 2.19 14.78 -71.53
N LYS A 4 1.19 13.93 -71.27
CA LYS A 4 0.65 12.80 -72.05
C LYS A 4 1.61 11.63 -72.22
N GLN A 5 1.21 10.50 -71.59
CA GLN A 5 0.88 9.15 -72.14
C GLN A 5 2.10 8.22 -72.28
N TYR A 6 2.01 6.89 -71.96
CA TYR A 6 1.22 5.75 -72.46
C TYR A 6 1.37 4.56 -71.51
N LEU A 7 0.38 3.90 -71.08
CA LEU A 7 -0.27 2.63 -71.48
C LEU A 7 0.63 1.50 -71.97
N GLY A 8 0.61 0.38 -71.29
CA GLY A 8 1.13 -0.90 -71.72
C GLY A 8 0.51 -2.05 -70.96
N ARG A 9 -0.56 -2.65 -71.53
CA ARG A 9 -1.16 -3.93 -71.10
C ARG A 9 -0.32 -5.09 -71.63
N ALA A 10 -0.12 -6.15 -70.82
CA ALA A 10 0.07 -7.50 -71.35
C ALA A 10 -0.46 -8.53 -70.35
N THR A 11 -1.35 -9.32 -70.85
CA THR A 11 -2.09 -10.47 -70.31
C THR A 11 -1.33 -11.79 -70.57
N ILE A 12 -1.82 -12.87 -69.89
CA ILE A 12 -1.68 -14.33 -70.18
C ILE A 12 -0.51 -14.98 -69.41
N ALA A 13 -0.64 -16.14 -68.71
CA ALA A 13 -1.46 -17.31 -68.90
C ALA A 13 -1.54 -18.20 -67.64
N LEU A 14 -2.62 -18.93 -67.54
CA LEU A 14 -2.95 -20.08 -66.70
C LEU A 14 -1.91 -21.21 -66.79
N ALA A 15 -1.56 -21.81 -65.63
CA ALA A 15 -1.18 -23.20 -65.57
C ALA A 15 -1.61 -23.83 -64.27
N SER A 16 -2.62 -24.66 -64.35
CA SER A 16 -3.15 -25.53 -63.30
C SER A 16 -2.25 -26.76 -63.16
N THR A 17 -1.79 -27.10 -61.96
CA THR A 17 -1.34 -28.45 -61.65
C THR A 17 -1.89 -28.86 -60.29
N LEU A 18 -2.87 -29.79 -60.35
CA LEU A 18 -3.29 -30.62 -59.21
C LEU A 18 -2.16 -31.59 -58.88
N VAL A 19 -1.81 -31.72 -57.59
CA VAL A 19 -1.18 -32.92 -57.05
C VAL A 19 -1.92 -33.32 -55.77
N LEU A 20 -2.33 -34.58 -55.78
CA LEU A 20 -3.10 -35.26 -54.75
C LEU A 20 -2.30 -35.57 -53.48
N ALA A 21 -3.00 -35.48 -52.39
CA ALA A 21 -3.02 -36.30 -51.18
C ALA A 21 -1.75 -37.06 -50.76
N ALA A 22 -1.24 -36.66 -49.59
CA ALA A 22 -0.60 -37.58 -48.67
C ALA A 22 -1.18 -37.31 -47.28
N CYS A 23 -1.92 -38.29 -46.74
CA CYS A 23 -2.32 -38.35 -45.32
C CYS A 23 -1.06 -38.48 -44.46
N GLY A 24 -0.70 -37.39 -43.80
CA GLY A 24 0.27 -37.37 -42.70
C GLY A 24 -0.42 -36.99 -41.43
N SER A 25 -0.47 -37.88 -40.46
CA SER A 25 -1.02 -37.68 -39.10
C SER A 25 -0.38 -36.44 -38.48
N SER A 26 -1.09 -35.33 -38.51
CA SER A 26 -0.71 -34.14 -37.78
C SER A 26 -0.94 -34.42 -36.29
N LYS A 27 0.11 -34.74 -35.56
CA LYS A 27 0.12 -34.54 -34.11
C LYS A 27 -0.30 -33.08 -33.85
N LYS A 28 -1.47 -32.93 -33.27
CA LYS A 28 -1.94 -31.66 -32.71
C LYS A 28 -0.88 -31.23 -31.71
N ALA A 29 -0.02 -30.32 -32.07
CA ALA A 29 0.77 -29.61 -31.11
C ALA A 29 -0.25 -28.88 -30.25
N GLU A 30 -0.43 -29.30 -29.01
CA GLU A 30 -1.05 -28.49 -28.00
C GLU A 30 -0.22 -27.22 -27.91
N SER A 31 -0.72 -26.16 -28.52
CA SER A 31 -0.28 -24.81 -28.27
C SER A 31 -0.63 -24.56 -26.80
N GLY A 32 0.35 -24.79 -25.93
CA GLY A 32 0.28 -24.35 -24.55
C GLY A 32 -0.01 -22.85 -24.59
N ASN A 33 -1.23 -22.51 -24.25
CA ASN A 33 -1.64 -21.13 -23.99
C ASN A 33 -0.81 -20.66 -22.80
N GLN A 34 0.40 -20.14 -23.02
CA GLN A 34 1.14 -19.37 -22.05
C GLN A 34 0.32 -18.09 -21.83
N GLY A 35 -0.66 -18.17 -20.92
CA GLY A 35 -1.42 -17.03 -20.48
C GLY A 35 -0.43 -15.97 -20.00
N SER A 36 -0.41 -14.81 -20.67
CA SER A 36 0.40 -13.69 -20.21
C SER A 36 -0.01 -13.36 -18.78
N SER A 37 0.96 -13.31 -17.85
CA SER A 37 0.71 -12.91 -16.46
C SER A 37 -0.01 -11.56 -16.41
N LYS A 38 -1.01 -11.46 -15.55
CA LYS A 38 -1.77 -10.22 -15.36
C LYS A 38 -0.92 -9.19 -14.62
N GLU A 39 -0.86 -7.98 -15.15
CA GLU A 39 -0.18 -6.89 -14.47
C GLU A 39 -1.04 -6.38 -13.30
N VAL A 40 -0.40 -6.18 -12.14
CA VAL A 40 -0.98 -5.61 -10.94
C VAL A 40 -0.26 -4.29 -10.64
N LEU A 41 -0.95 -3.18 -10.83
CA LEU A 41 -0.44 -1.88 -10.41
C LEU A 41 -0.70 -1.69 -8.92
N PHE A 42 0.38 -1.69 -8.13
CA PHE A 42 0.39 -1.48 -6.69
C PHE A 42 0.64 0.00 -6.38
N ALA A 43 -0.35 0.67 -5.80
CA ALA A 43 -0.25 2.08 -5.43
C ALA A 43 0.30 2.26 -4.01
N THR A 44 1.21 3.22 -3.84
CA THR A 44 1.83 3.55 -2.55
C THR A 44 2.31 5.00 -2.53
N VAL A 45 2.58 5.57 -1.35
CA VAL A 45 3.07 6.96 -1.26
C VAL A 45 4.56 7.06 -1.55
N GLY A 46 5.37 6.15 -1.04
CA GLY A 46 6.82 6.15 -1.29
C GLY A 46 7.63 7.15 -0.46
N THR A 47 7.03 7.76 0.57
CA THR A 47 7.70 8.65 1.54
C THR A 47 7.36 8.30 2.99
N THR A 48 6.78 7.11 3.22
CA THR A 48 6.34 6.62 4.54
C THR A 48 7.29 5.52 5.03
N ALA A 49 8.51 5.90 5.40
CA ALA A 49 9.43 4.96 6.07
C ALA A 49 8.86 4.56 7.44
N PRO A 50 8.97 3.29 7.84
CA PRO A 50 9.70 2.18 7.22
C PRO A 50 8.84 1.31 6.27
N PHE A 51 7.60 1.67 5.95
CA PHE A 51 6.66 0.85 5.17
C PHE A 51 6.84 0.97 3.67
N SER A 52 6.93 2.20 3.16
CA SER A 52 7.10 2.51 1.74
C SER A 52 7.92 3.78 1.58
N TYR A 53 9.15 3.66 1.10
CA TYR A 53 10.06 4.79 0.93
C TYR A 53 11.10 4.51 -0.16
N GLU A 54 11.80 5.55 -0.59
CA GLU A 54 12.91 5.42 -1.54
C GLU A 54 14.26 5.38 -0.82
N LYS A 55 15.10 4.43 -1.21
CA LYS A 55 16.50 4.32 -0.82
C LYS A 55 17.35 4.07 -2.06
N GLY A 56 18.30 4.98 -2.33
CA GLY A 56 19.12 4.87 -3.53
C GLY A 56 18.34 4.89 -4.85
N GLY A 57 17.23 5.62 -4.93
CA GLY A 57 16.36 5.69 -6.11
C GLY A 57 15.46 4.47 -6.32
N GLN A 58 15.45 3.51 -5.40
CA GLN A 58 14.61 2.33 -5.46
C GLN A 58 13.56 2.34 -4.35
N LEU A 59 12.35 1.96 -4.69
CA LEU A 59 11.24 1.81 -3.75
C LEU A 59 11.47 0.56 -2.89
N THR A 60 11.41 0.73 -1.58
CA THR A 60 11.62 -0.29 -0.55
C THR A 60 10.76 -0.02 0.68
N GLY A 61 10.89 -0.83 1.70
CA GLY A 61 10.16 -0.77 2.96
C GLY A 61 9.28 -1.99 3.17
N TYR A 62 8.74 -2.14 4.37
CA TYR A 62 8.03 -3.35 4.78
C TYR A 62 6.93 -3.76 3.79
N ASP A 63 5.99 -2.88 3.48
CA ASP A 63 4.88 -3.16 2.57
C ASP A 63 5.37 -3.53 1.17
N ILE A 64 6.43 -2.87 0.71
CA ILE A 64 7.01 -3.08 -0.60
C ILE A 64 7.71 -4.44 -0.69
N GLU A 65 8.50 -4.82 0.34
CA GLU A 65 9.20 -6.11 0.34
C GLU A 65 8.22 -7.28 0.52
N VAL A 66 7.17 -7.10 1.32
CA VAL A 66 6.08 -8.09 1.42
C VAL A 66 5.37 -8.24 0.08
N ALA A 67 5.00 -7.14 -0.59
CA ALA A 67 4.37 -7.21 -1.91
C ALA A 67 5.29 -7.88 -2.94
N LYS A 68 6.57 -7.54 -3.02
CA LYS A 68 7.55 -8.22 -3.89
C LYS A 68 7.59 -9.72 -3.62
N ALA A 69 7.61 -10.15 -2.35
CA ALA A 69 7.65 -11.56 -1.97
C ALA A 69 6.35 -12.30 -2.33
N VAL A 70 5.20 -11.65 -2.18
CA VAL A 70 3.89 -12.21 -2.56
C VAL A 70 3.88 -12.61 -4.04
N PHE A 71 4.39 -11.74 -4.92
CA PHE A 71 4.36 -11.98 -6.38
C PHE A 71 5.58 -12.73 -6.91
N LYS A 72 6.59 -12.98 -6.09
CA LYS A 72 7.80 -13.68 -6.50
C LYS A 72 7.51 -15.10 -7.02
N GLY A 73 7.91 -15.36 -8.27
CA GLY A 73 7.72 -16.68 -8.91
C GLY A 73 6.28 -16.98 -9.32
N SER A 74 5.39 -15.97 -9.37
CA SER A 74 4.04 -16.15 -9.87
C SER A 74 4.01 -16.13 -11.39
N ASP A 75 3.37 -17.15 -11.99
CA ASP A 75 3.07 -17.19 -13.43
C ASP A 75 1.77 -16.43 -13.75
N ASP A 76 0.88 -16.26 -12.78
CA ASP A 76 -0.44 -15.63 -12.96
C ASP A 76 -0.40 -14.12 -12.89
N TYR A 77 0.50 -13.55 -12.06
CA TYR A 77 0.53 -12.11 -11.75
C TYR A 77 1.94 -11.55 -11.76
N LYS A 78 2.07 -10.29 -12.24
CA LYS A 78 3.27 -9.46 -12.11
C LYS A 78 2.91 -8.14 -11.42
N VAL A 79 3.68 -7.74 -10.40
CA VAL A 79 3.47 -6.48 -9.71
C VAL A 79 4.37 -5.38 -10.26
N SER A 80 3.79 -4.20 -10.46
CA SER A 80 4.47 -2.93 -10.76
C SER A 80 4.07 -1.90 -9.72
N PHE A 81 5.02 -1.14 -9.19
CA PHE A 81 4.77 -0.16 -8.14
C PHE A 81 4.56 1.23 -8.72
N LYS A 82 3.55 1.94 -8.19
CA LYS A 82 3.24 3.31 -8.57
C LYS A 82 3.21 4.21 -7.35
N LYS A 83 4.13 5.19 -7.32
CA LYS A 83 4.08 6.25 -6.30
C LYS A 83 2.98 7.25 -6.64
N THR A 84 2.23 7.64 -5.63
CA THR A 84 1.14 8.61 -5.73
C THR A 84 0.88 9.26 -4.37
N GLU A 85 0.03 10.30 -4.34
CA GLU A 85 -0.42 10.89 -3.08
C GLU A 85 -1.34 9.94 -2.31
N TRP A 86 -1.43 10.09 -0.99
CA TRP A 86 -2.24 9.24 -0.11
C TRP A 86 -3.69 9.09 -0.58
N SER A 87 -4.39 10.21 -0.83
CA SER A 87 -5.77 10.19 -1.32
C SER A 87 -5.91 9.56 -2.70
N SER A 88 -4.87 9.67 -3.54
CA SER A 88 -4.85 9.14 -4.90
C SER A 88 -4.72 7.61 -4.94
N ILE A 89 -4.28 6.95 -3.87
CA ILE A 89 -4.34 5.49 -3.74
C ILE A 89 -5.81 5.05 -3.86
N PHE A 90 -6.67 5.65 -3.06
CA PHE A 90 -8.09 5.30 -2.97
C PHE A 90 -8.86 5.65 -4.25
N THR A 91 -8.71 6.88 -4.75
CA THR A 91 -9.36 7.28 -6.00
C THR A 91 -8.89 6.48 -7.21
N GLY A 92 -7.65 6.02 -7.20
CA GLY A 92 -7.11 5.14 -8.24
C GLY A 92 -7.66 3.71 -8.15
N LEU A 93 -7.94 3.20 -6.96
CA LEU A 93 -8.64 1.93 -6.75
C LEU A 93 -10.12 2.05 -7.19
N ASP A 94 -10.81 3.15 -6.81
CA ASP A 94 -12.20 3.42 -7.19
C ASP A 94 -12.39 3.46 -8.71
N SER A 95 -11.41 3.99 -9.43
CA SER A 95 -11.44 4.09 -10.91
C SER A 95 -10.91 2.85 -11.64
N GLY A 96 -10.44 1.82 -10.91
CA GLY A 96 -9.80 0.63 -11.50
C GLY A 96 -8.41 0.88 -12.09
N LYS A 97 -7.84 2.09 -11.90
CA LYS A 97 -6.48 2.42 -12.32
C LYS A 97 -5.44 1.58 -11.59
N TYR A 98 -5.65 1.33 -10.31
CA TYR A 98 -4.83 0.46 -9.47
C TYR A 98 -5.66 -0.77 -9.07
N GLN A 99 -5.04 -1.94 -9.07
CA GLN A 99 -5.67 -3.18 -8.63
C GLN A 99 -5.44 -3.42 -7.14
N MET A 100 -4.34 -2.87 -6.60
CA MET A 100 -3.88 -3.10 -5.24
C MET A 100 -3.20 -1.86 -4.67
N GLY A 101 -3.25 -1.67 -3.36
CA GLY A 101 -2.53 -0.61 -2.66
C GLY A 101 -2.04 -1.04 -1.30
N GLY A 102 -0.97 -0.40 -0.83
CA GLY A 102 -0.39 -0.57 0.50
C GLY A 102 0.49 0.62 0.87
N ASN A 103 0.34 1.10 2.08
CA ASN A 103 1.12 2.19 2.67
C ASN A 103 0.76 2.31 4.16
N ASN A 104 1.03 1.26 4.95
CA ASN A 104 0.62 1.21 6.36
C ASN A 104 -0.90 1.42 6.52
N ILE A 105 -1.70 0.70 5.71
CA ILE A 105 -3.15 0.90 5.66
C ILE A 105 -3.84 0.07 6.73
N SER A 106 -4.50 0.75 7.67
CA SER A 106 -5.33 0.12 8.70
C SER A 106 -6.76 -0.13 8.21
N PHE A 107 -7.44 -1.10 8.82
CA PHE A 107 -8.85 -1.34 8.59
C PHE A 107 -9.72 -0.21 9.15
N THR A 108 -10.77 0.15 8.41
CA THR A 108 -11.90 0.95 8.90
C THR A 108 -13.21 0.45 8.27
N LYS A 109 -14.33 0.65 8.95
CA LYS A 109 -15.67 0.33 8.40
C LYS A 109 -15.93 1.05 7.08
N GLU A 110 -15.54 2.31 6.98
CA GLU A 110 -15.69 3.10 5.76
C GLU A 110 -14.89 2.49 4.59
N ARG A 111 -13.62 2.13 4.84
CA ARG A 111 -12.79 1.50 3.81
C ARG A 111 -13.30 0.12 3.41
N SER A 112 -13.77 -0.69 4.37
CA SER A 112 -14.28 -2.04 4.09
C SER A 112 -15.59 -2.05 3.27
N ALA A 113 -16.33 -0.95 3.29
CA ALA A 113 -17.50 -0.77 2.42
C ALA A 113 -17.13 -0.53 0.94
N LYS A 114 -15.88 -0.13 0.66
CA LYS A 114 -15.42 0.27 -0.67
C LYS A 114 -14.31 -0.61 -1.24
N TYR A 115 -13.53 -1.28 -0.41
CA TYR A 115 -12.33 -2.03 -0.80
C TYR A 115 -12.32 -3.42 -0.19
N LEU A 116 -11.72 -4.36 -0.91
CA LEU A 116 -11.36 -5.65 -0.34
C LEU A 116 -10.05 -5.49 0.46
N PHE A 117 -9.91 -6.23 1.54
CA PHE A 117 -8.72 -6.26 2.38
C PHE A 117 -8.01 -7.60 2.25
N SER A 118 -6.68 -7.61 2.33
CA SER A 118 -5.91 -8.84 2.52
C SER A 118 -6.08 -9.41 3.93
N TYR A 119 -5.50 -10.54 4.22
CA TYR A 119 -5.10 -10.88 5.58
C TYR A 119 -4.12 -9.83 6.09
N PRO A 120 -4.03 -9.61 7.42
CA PRO A 120 -3.06 -8.67 7.96
C PRO A 120 -1.64 -9.09 7.60
N ILE A 121 -0.82 -8.13 7.23
CA ILE A 121 0.59 -8.35 6.91
C ILE A 121 1.52 -7.98 8.08
N GLY A 122 1.04 -7.18 9.01
CA GLY A 122 1.80 -6.73 10.17
C GLY A 122 0.88 -6.05 11.18
N SER A 123 1.45 -5.68 12.32
CA SER A 123 0.77 -4.88 13.33
C SER A 123 1.72 -3.82 13.87
N THR A 124 1.24 -2.60 14.08
CA THR A 124 2.07 -1.49 14.56
C THR A 124 1.35 -0.71 15.65
N PRO A 125 1.87 -0.71 16.89
CA PRO A 125 1.28 0.06 17.97
C PRO A 125 1.33 1.57 17.66
N SER A 126 0.27 2.29 17.95
CA SER A 126 0.24 3.74 17.85
C SER A 126 0.86 4.39 19.08
N VAL A 127 1.56 5.50 18.87
CA VAL A 127 2.14 6.33 19.92
C VAL A 127 1.69 7.77 19.78
N LEU A 128 1.62 8.45 20.90
CA LEU A 128 1.51 9.89 20.98
C LEU A 128 2.93 10.46 21.08
N VAL A 129 3.31 11.30 20.13
CA VAL A 129 4.61 11.98 20.09
C VAL A 129 4.43 13.40 20.59
N VAL A 130 5.26 13.81 21.52
CA VAL A 130 5.24 15.15 22.13
C VAL A 130 6.65 15.67 22.38
N PRO A 131 6.87 16.98 22.53
CA PRO A 131 8.12 17.51 23.06
C PRO A 131 8.44 16.93 24.47
N LYS A 132 9.71 16.78 24.80
CA LYS A 132 10.14 16.18 26.09
C LYS A 132 9.64 16.96 27.30
N ASP A 133 9.54 18.27 27.16
CA ASP A 133 9.08 19.23 28.17
C ASP A 133 7.56 19.44 28.17
N SER A 134 6.82 18.77 27.25
CA SER A 134 5.36 18.85 27.18
C SER A 134 4.69 18.37 28.48
N ASP A 135 3.60 19.03 28.85
CA ASP A 135 2.68 18.65 29.91
C ASP A 135 1.75 17.49 29.53
N ILE A 136 1.59 17.20 28.23
CA ILE A 136 0.83 16.06 27.74
C ILE A 136 1.49 14.75 28.20
N LYS A 137 0.76 13.93 28.98
CA LYS A 137 1.21 12.64 29.54
C LYS A 137 0.39 11.46 29.03
N SER A 138 -0.81 11.73 28.50
CA SER A 138 -1.76 10.72 28.04
C SER A 138 -2.57 11.23 26.85
N PHE A 139 -3.40 10.36 26.28
CA PHE A 139 -4.32 10.76 25.21
C PHE A 139 -5.39 11.76 25.69
N ASP A 140 -5.77 11.71 26.96
CA ASP A 140 -6.80 12.62 27.50
C ASP A 140 -6.28 14.05 27.67
N ASP A 141 -4.97 14.24 27.78
CA ASP A 141 -4.34 15.54 27.96
C ASP A 141 -4.24 16.39 26.68
N ILE A 142 -4.64 15.84 25.53
CA ILE A 142 -4.52 16.55 24.24
C ILE A 142 -5.58 17.64 24.01
N GLN A 143 -6.52 17.83 24.92
CA GLN A 143 -7.57 18.84 24.85
C GLN A 143 -6.98 20.25 24.67
N GLY A 144 -7.52 21.04 23.74
CA GLY A 144 -7.06 22.42 23.47
C GLY A 144 -5.73 22.51 22.71
N HIS A 145 -5.03 21.41 22.54
CA HIS A 145 -3.75 21.37 21.82
C HIS A 145 -3.94 21.29 20.31
N THR A 146 -2.85 21.46 19.57
CA THR A 146 -2.83 21.53 18.11
C THR A 146 -2.01 20.36 17.54
N THR A 147 -2.50 19.74 16.46
CA THR A 147 -1.76 18.72 15.72
C THR A 147 -1.90 18.88 14.21
N GLN A 148 -0.88 18.48 13.45
CA GLN A 148 -0.94 18.37 11.99
C GLN A 148 -1.48 17.00 11.60
N VAL A 149 -2.41 16.95 10.65
CA VAL A 149 -3.08 15.73 10.20
C VAL A 149 -3.23 15.67 8.69
N VAL A 150 -3.28 14.44 8.14
CA VAL A 150 -3.57 14.19 6.73
C VAL A 150 -5.00 13.67 6.61
N GLN A 151 -5.79 14.29 5.74
CA GLN A 151 -7.19 13.92 5.53
C GLN A 151 -7.34 12.43 5.20
N GLY A 152 -8.38 11.79 5.75
CA GLY A 152 -8.71 10.38 5.49
C GLY A 152 -7.83 9.37 6.22
N THR A 153 -7.01 9.80 7.19
CA THR A 153 -6.25 8.89 8.08
C THR A 153 -7.08 8.45 9.29
N THR A 154 -6.73 7.32 9.89
CA THR A 154 -7.39 6.82 11.11
C THR A 154 -7.20 7.76 12.29
N SER A 155 -6.06 8.45 12.37
CA SER A 155 -5.80 9.44 13.41
C SER A 155 -6.75 10.65 13.33
N VAL A 156 -7.18 11.06 12.11
CA VAL A 156 -8.20 12.11 11.95
C VAL A 156 -9.52 11.63 12.55
N ALA A 157 -10.00 10.45 12.17
CA ALA A 157 -11.25 9.91 12.72
C ALA A 157 -11.20 9.78 14.24
N GLN A 158 -10.09 9.31 14.81
CA GLN A 158 -9.88 9.21 16.26
C GLN A 158 -9.95 10.58 16.94
N LEU A 159 -9.32 11.60 16.37
CA LEU A 159 -9.31 12.96 16.92
C LEU A 159 -10.65 13.67 16.74
N GLU A 160 -11.36 13.43 15.66
CA GLU A 160 -12.73 13.94 15.46
C GLU A 160 -13.70 13.33 16.49
N ASP A 161 -13.57 12.03 16.77
CA ASP A 161 -14.37 11.38 17.82
C ASP A 161 -14.00 11.85 19.23
N PHE A 162 -12.72 12.12 19.46
CA PHE A 162 -12.28 12.78 20.70
C PHE A 162 -12.90 14.17 20.84
N ASN A 163 -12.85 14.99 19.80
CA ASN A 163 -13.42 16.35 19.81
C ASN A 163 -14.94 16.37 20.02
N LYS A 164 -15.69 15.38 19.51
CA LYS A 164 -17.12 15.24 19.80
C LYS A 164 -17.41 15.08 21.29
N LYS A 165 -16.51 14.39 22.02
CA LYS A 165 -16.64 14.15 23.47
C LYS A 165 -16.12 15.31 24.32
N HIS A 166 -15.24 16.14 23.74
CA HIS A 166 -14.57 17.27 24.42
C HIS A 166 -14.81 18.59 23.67
N SER A 167 -16.08 18.85 23.34
CA SER A 167 -16.49 20.00 22.52
C SER A 167 -16.23 21.37 23.12
N ASP A 168 -16.06 21.43 24.45
CA ASP A 168 -15.72 22.63 25.23
C ASP A 168 -14.26 23.08 25.05
N ASN A 169 -13.35 22.13 24.77
CA ASN A 169 -11.92 22.41 24.54
C ASN A 169 -11.33 21.45 23.47
N PRO A 170 -11.77 21.54 22.22
CA PRO A 170 -11.38 20.57 21.20
C PRO A 170 -9.92 20.73 20.76
N VAL A 171 -9.34 19.63 20.28
CA VAL A 171 -8.07 19.64 19.57
C VAL A 171 -8.20 20.41 18.27
N THR A 172 -7.24 21.28 17.98
CA THR A 172 -7.13 21.98 16.68
C THR A 172 -6.45 21.08 15.66
N LEU A 173 -7.17 20.68 14.61
CA LEU A 173 -6.65 19.86 13.52
C LEU A 173 -6.15 20.76 12.37
N LYS A 174 -4.83 20.82 12.17
CA LYS A 174 -4.21 21.51 11.03
C LYS A 174 -4.00 20.53 9.87
N PHE A 175 -4.89 20.57 8.88
CA PHE A 175 -4.79 19.70 7.72
C PHE A 175 -3.60 20.09 6.81
N THR A 176 -2.84 19.08 6.38
CA THR A 176 -1.66 19.23 5.54
C THR A 176 -1.47 18.04 4.62
N ASN A 177 -0.70 18.21 3.54
CA ASN A 177 -0.21 17.11 2.68
C ASN A 177 1.28 16.80 2.93
N GLU A 178 1.89 17.40 3.96
CA GLU A 178 3.27 17.11 4.34
C GLU A 178 3.42 15.64 4.75
N ASN A 179 4.58 15.07 4.46
CA ASN A 179 4.90 13.73 4.93
C ASN A 179 5.18 13.70 6.44
N ILE A 180 5.17 12.50 7.02
CA ILE A 180 5.33 12.33 8.46
C ILE A 180 6.67 12.86 8.99
N THR A 181 7.75 12.79 8.22
CA THR A 181 9.05 13.34 8.62
C THR A 181 8.97 14.84 8.81
N GLN A 182 8.33 15.55 7.86
CA GLN A 182 8.15 16.99 7.97
C GLN A 182 7.23 17.36 9.13
N MET A 183 6.14 16.60 9.37
CA MET A 183 5.24 16.84 10.50
C MET A 183 5.95 16.66 11.85
N LEU A 184 6.84 15.65 12.00
CA LEU A 184 7.63 15.47 13.23
C LEU A 184 8.70 16.55 13.40
N THR A 185 9.29 17.03 12.30
CA THR A 185 10.18 18.20 12.33
C THR A 185 9.43 19.45 12.80
N ASN A 186 8.24 19.71 12.24
CA ASN A 186 7.40 20.82 12.66
C ASN A 186 6.99 20.73 14.15
N LEU A 187 6.69 19.50 14.64
CA LEU A 187 6.45 19.27 16.06
C LEU A 187 7.68 19.60 16.91
N SER A 188 8.86 19.15 16.49
CA SER A 188 10.14 19.46 17.16
C SER A 188 10.45 20.96 17.20
N GLU A 189 9.97 21.72 16.22
CA GLU A 189 10.10 23.17 16.13
C GLU A 189 8.97 23.96 16.82
N GLY A 190 8.03 23.27 17.50
CA GLY A 190 6.92 23.90 18.23
C GLY A 190 5.78 24.43 17.35
N LYS A 191 5.68 23.99 16.07
CA LYS A 191 4.56 24.36 15.18
C LYS A 191 3.28 23.56 15.42
N ALA A 192 3.38 22.49 16.20
CA ALA A 192 2.31 21.65 16.71
C ALA A 192 2.68 21.17 18.13
N ASP A 193 1.71 20.69 18.89
CA ASP A 193 1.90 20.28 20.28
C ASP A 193 2.08 18.76 20.41
N PHE A 194 1.48 17.99 19.49
CA PHE A 194 1.61 16.53 19.47
C PHE A 194 1.38 15.95 18.08
N LYS A 195 1.69 14.64 17.94
CA LYS A 195 1.37 13.82 16.78
C LYS A 195 1.00 12.41 17.21
N ILE A 196 -0.03 11.82 16.58
CA ILE A 196 -0.33 10.39 16.71
C ILE A 196 0.14 9.71 15.44
N PHE A 197 0.97 8.69 15.60
CA PHE A 197 1.42 7.85 14.49
C PHE A 197 1.92 6.49 15.00
N ASP A 198 2.30 5.58 14.08
CA ASP A 198 2.83 4.28 14.48
C ASP A 198 4.26 4.38 15.05
N ALA A 199 4.54 3.57 16.08
CA ALA A 199 5.81 3.58 16.80
C ALA A 199 7.03 3.29 15.91
N PRO A 200 7.04 2.29 15.01
CA PRO A 200 8.19 2.02 14.15
C PRO A 200 8.58 3.21 13.28
N THR A 201 7.63 3.88 12.66
CA THR A 201 7.89 5.07 11.85
C THR A 201 8.46 6.22 12.69
N VAL A 202 7.78 6.51 13.81
CA VAL A 202 8.20 7.60 14.72
C VAL A 202 9.62 7.37 15.22
N ASN A 203 9.91 6.19 15.74
CA ASN A 203 11.22 5.86 16.29
C ASN A 203 12.32 5.92 15.23
N ALA A 204 12.03 5.45 14.01
CA ALA A 204 12.96 5.55 12.90
C ALA A 204 13.25 7.01 12.50
N ILE A 205 12.24 7.86 12.44
CA ILE A 205 12.39 9.28 12.08
C ILE A 205 13.11 10.04 13.18
N ILE A 206 12.72 9.90 14.45
CA ILE A 206 13.39 10.56 15.59
C ILE A 206 14.88 10.24 15.56
N LYS A 207 15.24 8.96 15.42
CA LYS A 207 16.63 8.52 15.36
C LYS A 207 17.37 9.06 14.14
N ASN A 208 16.77 8.97 12.95
CA ASN A 208 17.45 9.31 11.70
C ASN A 208 17.59 10.82 11.48
N GLN A 209 16.66 11.62 12.02
CA GLN A 209 16.66 13.08 11.91
C GLN A 209 17.27 13.78 13.13
N GLY A 210 17.63 13.03 14.18
CA GLY A 210 18.17 13.62 15.41
C GLY A 210 17.16 14.50 16.15
N LEU A 211 15.86 14.13 16.14
CA LEU A 211 14.80 14.89 16.82
C LEU A 211 14.78 14.56 18.33
N ASP A 212 15.91 14.72 19.00
CA ASP A 212 16.14 14.26 20.38
C ASP A 212 15.32 15.02 21.43
N ASN A 213 14.67 16.14 21.07
CA ASN A 213 13.75 16.87 21.92
C ASN A 213 12.32 16.30 21.95
N LEU A 214 12.04 15.27 21.15
CA LEU A 214 10.76 14.54 21.17
C LEU A 214 10.81 13.30 22.06
N LYS A 215 9.66 12.88 22.56
CA LYS A 215 9.44 11.61 23.27
C LYS A 215 8.15 10.96 22.77
N THR A 216 8.04 9.65 22.93
CA THR A 216 6.84 8.87 22.62
C THR A 216 6.14 8.43 23.91
N ILE A 217 4.80 8.39 23.88
CA ILE A 217 3.94 7.86 24.91
C ILE A 217 3.12 6.76 24.25
N GLU A 218 3.16 5.54 24.78
CA GLU A 218 2.39 4.43 24.24
C GLU A 218 0.89 4.68 24.42
N LEU A 219 0.14 4.48 23.36
CA LEU A 219 -1.32 4.49 23.40
C LEU A 219 -1.81 3.07 23.62
N THR A 220 -2.41 2.82 24.77
CA THR A 220 -3.08 1.54 25.04
C THR A 220 -4.30 1.42 24.16
N SER A 221 -4.21 0.61 23.10
CA SER A 221 -5.35 0.22 22.26
C SER A 221 -5.80 -1.17 22.67
N THR A 222 -7.10 -1.36 22.80
CA THR A 222 -7.72 -2.69 22.98
C THR A 222 -7.73 -3.50 21.68
N GLU A 223 -7.47 -2.86 20.53
CA GLU A 223 -7.41 -3.47 19.21
C GLU A 223 -5.96 -3.48 18.71
N GLN A 224 -5.52 -4.64 18.20
CA GLN A 224 -4.23 -4.73 17.51
C GLN A 224 -4.31 -3.91 16.23
N PRO A 225 -3.46 -2.88 16.05
CA PRO A 225 -3.48 -2.05 14.85
C PRO A 225 -2.84 -2.78 13.68
N PHE A 226 -3.59 -3.72 13.09
CA PHE A 226 -3.13 -4.45 11.92
C PHE A 226 -3.08 -3.56 10.69
N ILE A 227 -2.10 -3.85 9.82
CA ILE A 227 -1.92 -3.25 8.51
C ILE A 227 -2.20 -4.26 7.41
N TYR A 228 -2.71 -3.77 6.30
CA TYR A 228 -3.26 -4.57 5.22
C TYR A 228 -2.87 -4.03 3.85
N PHE A 229 -2.92 -4.90 2.86
CA PHE A 229 -3.13 -4.47 1.48
C PHE A 229 -4.62 -4.32 1.21
N ILE A 230 -4.96 -3.38 0.32
CA ILE A 230 -6.33 -3.16 -0.14
C ILE A 230 -6.41 -3.34 -1.65
N PHE A 231 -7.61 -3.70 -2.13
CA PHE A 231 -7.87 -3.96 -3.54
C PHE A 231 -9.16 -3.26 -3.96
N SER A 232 -9.29 -2.95 -5.27
CA SER A 232 -10.59 -2.62 -5.84
C SER A 232 -11.57 -3.80 -5.75
N GLN A 233 -12.86 -3.51 -5.73
CA GLN A 233 -13.93 -4.48 -5.42
C GLN A 233 -14.00 -5.67 -6.38
N ASP A 234 -13.53 -5.51 -7.62
CA ASP A 234 -13.51 -6.53 -8.67
C ASP A 234 -12.29 -7.49 -8.61
N GLN A 235 -11.47 -7.38 -7.58
CA GLN A 235 -10.19 -8.09 -7.47
C GLN A 235 -10.21 -9.29 -6.49
N GLU A 236 -11.33 -10.00 -6.33
CA GLU A 236 -11.44 -11.13 -5.39
C GLU A 236 -10.45 -12.27 -5.70
N LYS A 237 -10.16 -12.52 -6.98
CA LYS A 237 -9.17 -13.54 -7.38
C LYS A 237 -7.75 -13.14 -6.98
N LEU A 238 -7.40 -11.86 -7.16
CA LEU A 238 -6.12 -11.32 -6.75
C LEU A 238 -6.00 -11.33 -5.21
N GLN A 239 -7.03 -10.90 -4.50
CA GLN A 239 -7.10 -10.97 -3.02
C GLN A 239 -6.87 -12.40 -2.52
N SER A 240 -7.55 -13.39 -3.11
CA SER A 240 -7.41 -14.80 -2.73
C SER A 240 -5.99 -15.31 -2.97
N PHE A 241 -5.37 -14.95 -4.10
CA PHE A 241 -3.98 -15.26 -4.40
C PHE A 241 -3.05 -14.63 -3.35
N VAL A 242 -3.19 -13.34 -3.08
CA VAL A 242 -2.37 -12.60 -2.11
C VAL A 242 -2.52 -13.19 -0.71
N ASN A 243 -3.74 -13.52 -0.27
CA ASN A 243 -4.00 -14.12 1.03
C ASN A 243 -3.34 -15.51 1.21
N LYS A 244 -3.37 -16.33 0.16
CA LYS A 244 -2.64 -17.61 0.16
C LYS A 244 -1.14 -17.38 0.34
N ARG A 245 -0.57 -16.43 -0.41
CA ARG A 245 0.86 -16.10 -0.33
C ARG A 245 1.25 -15.51 1.03
N ILE A 246 0.41 -14.65 1.62
CA ILE A 246 0.64 -14.11 2.97
C ILE A 246 0.76 -15.25 3.99
N LYS A 247 -0.14 -16.23 3.95
CA LYS A 247 -0.05 -17.41 4.83
C LYS A 247 1.26 -18.18 4.66
N GLU A 248 1.66 -18.44 3.42
CA GLU A 248 2.90 -19.16 3.12
C GLU A 248 4.13 -18.37 3.64
N LEU A 249 4.19 -17.06 3.38
CA LEU A 249 5.28 -16.18 3.82
C LEU A 249 5.30 -15.95 5.35
N THR A 250 4.17 -16.09 6.02
CA THR A 250 4.12 -16.08 7.49
C THR A 250 4.68 -17.40 8.02
N ALA A 251 4.22 -18.53 7.47
CA ALA A 251 4.62 -19.86 7.93
C ALA A 251 6.11 -20.16 7.71
N ASP A 252 6.71 -19.65 6.62
CA ASP A 252 8.13 -19.82 6.33
C ASP A 252 9.06 -18.79 7.02
N GLY A 253 8.50 -17.84 7.78
CA GLY A 253 9.22 -16.82 8.52
C GLY A 253 9.68 -15.61 7.70
N THR A 254 9.30 -15.52 6.42
CA THR A 254 9.70 -14.40 5.56
C THR A 254 9.14 -13.07 6.06
N LEU A 255 7.87 -13.03 6.51
CA LEU A 255 7.27 -11.81 7.09
C LEU A 255 8.00 -11.39 8.37
N SER A 256 8.31 -12.34 9.26
CA SER A 256 9.08 -12.07 10.49
C SER A 256 10.45 -11.47 10.19
N LYS A 257 11.15 -12.01 9.18
CA LYS A 257 12.42 -11.43 8.74
C LYS A 257 12.26 -9.98 8.29
N PHE A 258 11.27 -9.68 7.43
CA PHE A 258 11.04 -8.32 6.96
C PHE A 258 10.59 -7.38 8.08
N ALA A 259 9.76 -7.85 9.02
CA ALA A 259 9.35 -7.05 10.18
C ALA A 259 10.55 -6.66 11.05
N LYS A 260 11.43 -7.61 11.36
CA LYS A 260 12.68 -7.33 12.12
C LYS A 260 13.60 -6.37 11.40
N GLU A 261 13.73 -6.52 10.08
CA GLU A 261 14.62 -5.70 9.24
C GLU A 261 14.11 -4.25 9.10
N HIS A 262 12.81 -4.07 8.84
CA HIS A 262 12.23 -2.77 8.53
C HIS A 262 11.57 -2.11 9.74
N LEU A 263 10.84 -2.86 10.56
CA LEU A 263 10.05 -2.33 11.68
C LEU A 263 10.79 -2.37 13.02
N GLY A 264 11.94 -3.06 13.08
CA GLY A 264 12.76 -3.18 14.29
C GLY A 264 12.25 -4.18 15.32
N GLY A 265 11.21 -4.97 14.98
CA GLY A 265 10.64 -6.00 15.86
C GLY A 265 9.82 -7.02 15.08
N ASP A 266 9.38 -8.07 15.76
CA ASP A 266 8.54 -9.12 15.16
C ASP A 266 7.06 -8.74 15.32
N TYR A 267 6.59 -7.91 14.41
CA TYR A 267 5.22 -7.40 14.37
C TYR A 267 4.30 -8.22 13.44
N VAL A 268 4.59 -9.50 13.27
CA VAL A 268 3.84 -10.38 12.36
C VAL A 268 2.58 -10.92 13.07
N PRO A 269 1.43 -10.94 12.38
CA PRO A 269 0.23 -11.58 12.92
C PRO A 269 0.44 -13.08 13.17
N SER A 270 -0.15 -13.59 14.24
CA SER A 270 -0.22 -15.03 14.51
C SER A 270 -1.15 -15.73 13.51
N ASP A 271 -1.02 -17.05 13.36
CA ASP A 271 -1.89 -17.85 12.49
C ASP A 271 -3.40 -17.65 12.76
N LYS A 272 -3.79 -17.40 14.02
CA LYS A 272 -5.18 -17.16 14.43
C LYS A 272 -5.70 -15.80 13.92
N GLU A 273 -4.79 -14.87 13.67
CA GLU A 273 -5.08 -13.51 13.20
C GLU A 273 -5.06 -13.40 11.66
N LEU A 274 -4.56 -14.42 10.96
CA LEU A 274 -4.55 -14.48 9.48
C LEU A 274 -5.95 -14.76 8.93
N LYS A 275 -6.83 -13.79 9.07
CA LYS A 275 -8.22 -13.79 8.61
C LYS A 275 -8.60 -12.42 8.05
N LEU A 276 -9.64 -12.38 7.23
CA LEU A 276 -10.17 -11.10 6.75
C LEU A 276 -10.69 -10.29 7.93
N PRO A 277 -10.44 -8.97 7.94
CA PRO A 277 -10.98 -8.11 8.97
C PRO A 277 -12.51 -8.04 8.87
N THR A 278 -13.18 -7.97 10.02
CA THR A 278 -14.63 -7.83 10.10
C THR A 278 -14.98 -6.50 10.76
N ALA A 279 -16.00 -5.82 10.24
CA ALA A 279 -16.60 -4.70 10.92
C ALA A 279 -17.51 -5.25 12.05
N ASN A 280 -17.00 -5.24 13.27
CA ASN A 280 -17.84 -5.51 14.46
C ASN A 280 -18.80 -4.36 14.71
#